data_b9026a0097d7272e984d287063857e7a
#
_entry.id   b9026a0097d7272e984d287063857e7a
#
_cell.length_a   1.000
_cell.length_b   1.000
_cell.length_c   1.000
_cell.angle_alpha   90.00
_cell.angle_beta   90.00
_cell.angle_gamma   90.00
#
_symmetry.space_group_name_H-M   'P 1'
#
loop_
_entity.id
_entity.type
_entity.pdbx_description
1 polymer ?
#
loop_
_entity_poly.entity_id
_entity_poly.type
_entity_poly.pdbx_seq_one_letter_code
_entity_poly.pdbx_strand_id
1 'polypeptide(L)'
;DPKTRSLISVITKIDSQTERGLRQYLPRAMRDGASPNEILDAILMAFPTLGLAKIVWAVDILLDMDIPEFHPENLFAQPAWHPVAPLDELPSGEITYRDCGGRSLFVYRDNETIRVYDSRCPHQVTNIPHLALEGTRLTCPKHHWAFDVTSGECVEVGNRPLREFEHKVENNTLMAFW
;
A
#
# COMPACT_ATOMS: atom_id res chain seq x y z
N ASP A 1 5.57 3.39 22.51
CA ASP A 1 5.76 4.05 21.19
C ASP A 1 4.60 3.70 20.25
N PRO A 2 4.42 4.38 19.11
CA PRO A 2 3.31 4.14 18.17
C PRO A 2 3.30 2.73 17.60
N LYS A 3 4.47 2.19 17.23
CA LYS A 3 4.64 0.84 16.65
C LYS A 3 4.13 -0.24 17.61
N THR A 4 4.62 -0.25 18.85
CA THR A 4 4.20 -1.21 19.88
C THR A 4 2.69 -1.14 20.14
N ARG A 5 2.15 0.09 20.25
CA ARG A 5 0.70 0.28 20.43
C ARG A 5 -0.11 -0.30 19.28
N SER A 6 0.36 -0.13 18.04
CA SER A 6 -0.35 -0.64 16.87
C SER A 6 -0.27 -2.15 16.74
N LEU A 7 0.87 -2.78 17.09
CA LEU A 7 0.99 -4.24 17.19
C LEU A 7 0.04 -4.83 18.25
N ILE A 8 -0.03 -4.22 19.44
CA ILE A 8 -1.00 -4.61 20.48
C ILE A 8 -2.43 -4.46 19.96
N SER A 9 -2.71 -3.39 19.22
CA SER A 9 -4.03 -3.18 18.63
C SER A 9 -4.39 -4.25 17.60
N VAL A 10 -3.44 -4.73 16.78
CA VAL A 10 -3.65 -5.86 15.88
C VAL A 10 -4.09 -7.09 16.68
N ILE A 11 -3.33 -7.47 17.72
CA ILE A 11 -3.65 -8.63 18.57
C ILE A 11 -5.05 -8.49 19.22
N THR A 12 -5.38 -7.31 19.73
CA THR A 12 -6.72 -7.05 20.32
C THR A 12 -7.85 -7.17 19.31
N LYS A 13 -7.62 -6.82 18.05
CA LYS A 13 -8.63 -7.00 16.98
C LYS A 13 -8.79 -8.46 16.58
N ILE A 14 -7.74 -9.25 16.69
CA ILE A 14 -7.80 -10.71 16.50
C ILE A 14 -8.58 -11.35 17.66
N ASP A 15 -8.29 -10.96 18.89
CA ASP A 15 -9.01 -11.50 20.07
C ASP A 15 -10.51 -11.20 19.99
N SER A 16 -10.89 -9.98 19.69
CA SER A 16 -12.28 -9.56 19.56
C SER A 16 -12.93 -9.96 18.22
N GLN A 17 -12.20 -10.60 17.32
CA GLN A 17 -12.62 -10.99 15.97
C GLN A 17 -13.32 -9.85 15.19
N THR A 18 -12.78 -8.64 15.32
CA THR A 18 -13.30 -7.44 14.65
C THR A 18 -12.60 -7.28 13.30
N GLU A 19 -13.13 -7.89 12.24
CA GLU A 19 -12.54 -7.87 10.90
C GLU A 19 -12.26 -6.45 10.39
N ARG A 20 -13.27 -5.56 10.45
CA ARG A 20 -13.10 -4.15 10.03
C ARG A 20 -11.97 -3.47 10.79
N GLY A 21 -11.86 -3.74 12.09
CA GLY A 21 -10.77 -3.23 12.91
C GLY A 21 -9.42 -3.81 12.49
N LEU A 22 -9.33 -5.12 12.25
CA LEU A 22 -8.11 -5.77 11.82
C LEU A 22 -7.62 -5.21 10.48
N ARG A 23 -8.50 -5.10 9.48
CA ARG A 23 -8.19 -4.48 8.17
C ARG A 23 -7.71 -3.02 8.29
N GLN A 24 -8.10 -2.30 9.32
CA GLN A 24 -7.66 -0.93 9.57
C GLN A 24 -6.31 -0.89 10.31
N TYR A 25 -6.10 -1.78 11.28
CA TYR A 25 -4.92 -1.72 12.15
C TYR A 25 -3.69 -2.40 11.54
N LEU A 26 -3.83 -3.37 10.62
CA LEU A 26 -2.70 -3.94 9.89
C LEU A 26 -1.90 -2.87 9.12
N PRO A 27 -2.52 -2.10 8.19
CA PRO A 27 -1.78 -1.04 7.50
C PRO A 27 -1.32 0.08 8.42
N ARG A 28 -2.05 0.32 9.52
CA ARG A 28 -1.62 1.29 10.52
C ARG A 28 -0.34 0.87 11.21
N ALA A 29 -0.20 -0.41 11.58
CA ALA A 29 1.01 -0.92 12.21
C ALA A 29 2.22 -0.72 11.29
N MET A 30 2.07 -0.98 9.98
CA MET A 30 3.12 -0.71 8.99
C MET A 30 3.50 0.79 8.94
N ARG A 31 2.53 1.69 8.91
CA ARG A 31 2.79 3.15 8.93
C ARG A 31 3.45 3.61 10.22
N ASP A 32 3.14 2.97 11.34
CA ASP A 32 3.74 3.26 12.64
C ASP A 32 5.14 2.61 12.80
N GLY A 33 5.67 1.98 11.73
CA GLY A 33 7.03 1.46 11.63
C GLY A 33 7.19 -0.02 11.93
N ALA A 34 6.11 -0.80 11.98
CA ALA A 34 6.21 -2.26 12.06
C ALA A 34 6.51 -2.85 10.68
N SER A 35 7.49 -3.74 10.60
CA SER A 35 7.73 -4.53 9.39
C SER A 35 6.65 -5.61 9.22
N PRO A 36 6.46 -6.14 7.99
CA PRO A 36 5.57 -7.27 7.76
C PRO A 36 5.90 -8.48 8.65
N ASN A 37 7.17 -8.78 8.83
CA ASN A 37 7.62 -9.88 9.69
C ASN A 37 7.25 -9.64 11.16
N GLU A 38 7.44 -8.42 11.69
CA GLU A 38 7.05 -8.09 13.06
C GLU A 38 5.53 -8.20 13.27
N ILE A 39 4.73 -7.87 12.26
CA ILE A 39 3.27 -8.03 12.32
C ILE A 39 2.89 -9.52 12.31
N LEU A 40 3.51 -10.33 11.44
CA LEU A 40 3.29 -11.78 11.42
C LEU A 40 3.74 -12.43 12.72
N ASP A 41 4.89 -12.07 13.26
CA ASP A 41 5.39 -12.56 14.54
C ASP A 41 4.40 -12.23 15.66
N ALA A 42 3.89 -11.00 15.71
CA ALA A 42 2.90 -10.60 16.71
C ALA A 42 1.61 -11.43 16.62
N ILE A 43 1.13 -11.71 15.39
CA ILE A 43 -0.03 -12.58 15.15
C ILE A 43 0.26 -14.01 15.64
N LEU A 44 1.40 -14.59 15.23
CA LEU A 44 1.75 -15.96 15.53
C LEU A 44 2.08 -16.17 17.03
N MET A 45 2.75 -15.20 17.65
CA MET A 45 3.04 -15.24 19.09
C MET A 45 1.78 -15.15 19.96
N ALA A 46 0.68 -14.65 19.44
CA ALA A 46 -0.60 -14.63 20.14
C ALA A 46 -1.30 -16.01 20.18
N PHE A 47 -0.82 -17.00 19.41
CA PHE A 47 -1.42 -18.35 19.31
C PHE A 47 -1.64 -19.03 20.66
N PRO A 48 -0.68 -19.08 21.61
CA PRO A 48 -0.88 -19.79 22.87
C PRO A 48 -2.05 -19.24 23.71
N THR A 49 -2.35 -17.93 23.53
CA THR A 49 -3.41 -17.24 24.29
C THR A 49 -4.75 -17.27 23.56
N LEU A 50 -4.73 -17.05 22.24
CA LEU A 50 -5.95 -16.85 21.44
C LEU A 50 -6.47 -18.12 20.78
N GLY A 51 -5.62 -19.13 20.62
CA GLY A 51 -5.93 -20.39 19.95
C GLY A 51 -5.85 -20.32 18.43
N LEU A 52 -5.70 -21.49 17.80
CA LEU A 52 -5.44 -21.62 16.36
C LEU A 52 -6.55 -20.99 15.49
N ALA A 53 -7.81 -21.17 15.86
CA ALA A 53 -8.93 -20.70 15.06
C ALA A 53 -8.90 -19.17 14.82
N LYS A 54 -8.57 -18.39 15.85
CA LYS A 54 -8.45 -16.92 15.73
C LYS A 54 -7.22 -16.52 14.91
N ILE A 55 -6.14 -17.28 15.00
CA ILE A 55 -4.92 -16.99 14.22
C ILE A 55 -5.16 -17.28 12.73
N VAL A 56 -5.75 -18.43 12.40
CA VAL A 56 -6.12 -18.77 11.01
C VAL A 56 -7.06 -17.71 10.43
N TRP A 57 -8.11 -17.33 11.16
CA TRP A 57 -9.03 -16.26 10.76
C TRP A 57 -8.31 -14.93 10.48
N ALA A 58 -7.31 -14.57 11.30
CA ALA A 58 -6.55 -13.34 11.11
C ALA A 58 -5.64 -13.41 9.87
N VAL A 59 -5.00 -14.56 9.65
CA VAL A 59 -4.16 -14.81 8.47
C VAL A 59 -5.00 -14.79 7.18
N ASP A 60 -6.18 -15.41 7.18
CA ASP A 60 -7.09 -15.38 6.02
C ASP A 60 -7.47 -13.94 5.65
N ILE A 61 -7.77 -13.08 6.62
CA ILE A 61 -8.04 -11.66 6.38
C ILE A 61 -6.81 -10.94 5.83
N LEU A 62 -5.63 -11.22 6.39
CA LEU A 62 -4.38 -10.61 5.93
C LEU A 62 -4.12 -10.96 4.46
N LEU A 63 -4.29 -12.22 4.07
CA LEU A 63 -4.12 -12.69 2.70
C LEU A 63 -5.17 -12.08 1.75
N ASP A 64 -6.44 -11.99 2.19
CA ASP A 64 -7.51 -11.37 1.41
C ASP A 64 -7.32 -9.84 1.21
N MET A 65 -6.54 -9.19 2.05
CA MET A 65 -6.16 -7.79 1.85
C MET A 65 -5.16 -7.60 0.71
N ASP A 66 -4.53 -8.67 0.25
CA ASP A 66 -3.60 -8.69 -0.88
C ASP A 66 -2.54 -7.56 -0.80
N ILE A 67 -1.96 -7.36 0.37
CA ILE A 67 -0.91 -6.36 0.60
C ILE A 67 0.42 -6.92 0.10
N PRO A 68 1.10 -6.29 -0.89
CA PRO A 68 2.30 -6.84 -1.51
C PRO A 68 3.41 -7.20 -0.52
N GLU A 69 3.55 -6.43 0.55
CA GLU A 69 4.56 -6.65 1.58
C GLU A 69 4.37 -7.98 2.35
N PHE A 70 3.19 -8.59 2.30
CA PHE A 70 2.89 -9.89 2.91
C PHE A 70 2.89 -11.06 1.92
N HIS A 71 3.14 -10.81 0.64
CA HIS A 71 3.33 -11.89 -0.32
C HIS A 71 4.60 -12.67 0.04
N PRO A 72 4.59 -14.01 -0.04
CA PRO A 72 5.72 -14.85 0.38
C PRO A 72 7.06 -14.44 -0.24
N GLU A 73 7.06 -14.05 -1.51
CA GLU A 73 8.23 -13.59 -2.26
C GLU A 73 8.79 -12.25 -1.74
N ASN A 74 7.97 -11.45 -1.09
CA ASN A 74 8.33 -10.10 -0.63
C ASN A 74 8.65 -10.04 0.87
N LEU A 75 8.24 -11.03 1.67
CA LEU A 75 8.44 -11.04 3.12
C LEU A 75 9.90 -10.91 3.55
N PHE A 76 10.81 -11.47 2.76
CA PHE A 76 12.26 -11.45 3.02
C PHE A 76 13.04 -10.70 1.94
N ALA A 77 12.33 -10.08 0.97
CA ALA A 77 12.98 -9.28 -0.05
C ALA A 77 13.65 -8.06 0.55
N GLN A 78 14.86 -7.76 0.10
CA GLN A 78 15.50 -6.50 0.43
C GLN A 78 14.99 -5.42 -0.54
N PRO A 79 14.79 -4.18 -0.05
CA PRO A 79 14.43 -3.09 -0.94
C PRO A 79 15.41 -2.96 -2.10
N ALA A 80 14.88 -2.81 -3.31
CA ALA A 80 15.67 -2.78 -4.55
C ALA A 80 15.04 -1.82 -5.57
N TRP A 81 15.81 -1.49 -6.61
CA TRP A 81 15.32 -0.77 -7.77
C TRP A 81 14.62 -1.71 -8.75
N HIS A 82 13.38 -1.42 -9.08
CA HIS A 82 12.55 -2.20 -10.00
C HIS A 82 12.29 -1.41 -11.28
N PRO A 83 12.44 -2.02 -12.47
CA PRO A 83 12.08 -1.37 -13.72
C PRO A 83 10.55 -1.27 -13.82
N VAL A 84 10.03 -0.06 -14.06
CA VAL A 84 8.59 0.22 -14.12
C VAL A 84 8.11 0.30 -15.57
N ALA A 85 8.73 1.16 -16.38
CA ALA A 85 8.40 1.30 -17.81
C ALA A 85 9.48 2.07 -18.57
N PRO A 86 9.63 1.85 -19.88
CA PRO A 86 10.34 2.77 -20.77
C PRO A 86 9.68 4.16 -20.77
N LEU A 87 10.48 5.24 -20.83
CA LEU A 87 9.93 6.61 -20.81
C LEU A 87 9.03 6.94 -22.00
N ASP A 88 9.29 6.34 -23.12
CA ASP A 88 8.50 6.51 -24.34
C ASP A 88 7.10 5.87 -24.28
N GLU A 89 6.88 4.96 -23.34
CA GLU A 89 5.57 4.38 -23.02
C GLU A 89 4.76 5.19 -21.99
N LEU A 90 5.32 6.27 -21.47
CA LEU A 90 4.69 7.10 -20.46
C LEU A 90 4.26 8.44 -21.09
N PRO A 91 2.98 8.60 -21.50
CA PRO A 91 2.49 9.84 -22.08
C PRO A 91 2.56 10.99 -21.07
N SER A 92 2.78 12.21 -21.60
CA SER A 92 2.81 13.42 -20.78
C SER A 92 1.39 13.91 -20.46
N GLY A 93 1.15 14.36 -19.24
CA GLY A 93 -0.13 14.87 -18.77
C GLY A 93 -1.13 13.79 -18.38
N GLU A 94 -0.73 12.52 -18.38
CA GLU A 94 -1.61 11.40 -18.09
C GLU A 94 -1.09 10.52 -16.94
N ILE A 95 -2.01 9.82 -16.28
CA ILE A 95 -1.67 8.71 -15.38
C ILE A 95 -1.62 7.41 -16.18
N THR A 96 -0.56 6.66 -15.98
CA THR A 96 -0.41 5.31 -16.50
C THR A 96 -0.44 4.31 -15.35
N TYR A 97 -1.26 3.28 -15.47
CA TYR A 97 -1.28 2.16 -14.54
C TYR A 97 -0.25 1.10 -14.97
N ARG A 98 0.52 0.58 -14.03
CA ARG A 98 1.52 -0.46 -14.26
C ARG A 98 1.48 -1.51 -13.15
N ASP A 99 1.60 -2.78 -13.55
CA ASP A 99 1.92 -3.88 -12.63
C ASP A 99 3.40 -4.20 -12.73
N CYS A 100 4.09 -4.16 -11.61
CA CYS A 100 5.54 -4.33 -11.57
C CYS A 100 5.94 -5.09 -10.29
N GLY A 101 6.53 -6.28 -10.45
CA GLY A 101 7.01 -7.08 -9.33
C GLY A 101 5.93 -7.40 -8.28
N GLY A 102 4.71 -7.73 -8.71
CA GLY A 102 3.58 -8.00 -7.83
C GLY A 102 2.98 -6.75 -7.16
N ARG A 103 3.37 -5.55 -7.61
CA ARG A 103 2.87 -4.27 -7.10
C ARG A 103 2.22 -3.46 -8.21
N SER A 104 1.02 -2.97 -7.93
CA SER A 104 0.30 -2.08 -8.85
C SER A 104 0.66 -0.62 -8.55
N LEU A 105 1.00 0.11 -9.59
CA LEU A 105 1.50 1.48 -9.50
C LEU A 105 0.69 2.43 -10.38
N PHE A 106 0.59 3.69 -9.95
CA PHE A 106 0.26 4.81 -10.81
C PHE A 106 1.52 5.61 -11.12
N VAL A 107 1.79 5.82 -12.40
CA VAL A 107 2.85 6.71 -12.86
C VAL A 107 2.19 7.94 -13.48
N TYR A 108 2.41 9.09 -12.88
CA TYR A 108 2.07 10.38 -13.47
C TYR A 108 3.32 10.98 -14.07
N ARG A 109 3.21 11.47 -15.30
CA ARG A 109 4.28 12.20 -15.98
C ARG A 109 3.72 13.49 -16.54
N ASP A 110 4.40 14.60 -16.29
CA ASP A 110 4.14 15.88 -16.94
C ASP A 110 5.48 16.56 -17.25
N ASN A 111 5.78 16.76 -18.56
CA ASN A 111 7.03 17.31 -19.04
C ASN A 111 8.27 16.65 -18.37
N GLU A 112 8.90 17.34 -17.42
CA GLU A 112 10.09 16.86 -16.70
C GLU A 112 9.77 16.23 -15.33
N THR A 113 8.51 16.33 -14.88
CA THR A 113 8.08 15.78 -13.58
C THR A 113 7.55 14.37 -13.76
N ILE A 114 8.08 13.45 -12.97
CA ILE A 114 7.57 12.09 -12.86
C ILE A 114 7.21 11.83 -11.40
N ARG A 115 6.10 11.13 -11.19
CA ARG A 115 5.67 10.67 -9.87
C ARG A 115 5.27 9.21 -9.96
N VAL A 116 5.67 8.42 -8.98
CA VAL A 116 5.35 6.99 -8.90
C VAL A 116 4.62 6.73 -7.59
N TYR A 117 3.35 6.38 -7.69
CA TYR A 117 2.49 6.13 -6.52
C TYR A 117 2.09 4.66 -6.42
N ASP A 118 1.93 4.20 -5.19
CA ASP A 118 1.18 2.97 -4.93
C ASP A 118 -0.27 3.15 -5.42
N SER A 119 -0.81 2.19 -6.15
CA SER A 119 -2.19 2.26 -6.62
C SER A 119 -3.23 2.13 -5.50
N ARG A 120 -2.79 1.89 -4.27
CA ARG A 120 -3.66 1.64 -3.12
C ARG A 120 -4.00 2.91 -2.37
N CYS A 121 -5.28 3.06 -2.10
CA CYS A 121 -5.77 4.16 -1.27
C CYS A 121 -5.16 4.07 0.14
N PRO A 122 -4.53 5.13 0.65
CA PRO A 122 -3.93 5.14 1.99
C PRO A 122 -4.95 5.00 3.14
N HIS A 123 -6.25 5.02 2.84
CA HIS A 123 -7.31 4.80 3.81
C HIS A 123 -7.37 3.32 4.25
N GLN A 124 -7.58 2.39 3.32
CA GLN A 124 -7.78 0.96 3.61
C GLN A 124 -7.07 0.03 2.62
N VAL A 125 -5.97 0.47 2.03
CA VAL A 125 -5.15 -0.29 1.05
C VAL A 125 -5.92 -0.92 -0.11
N THR A 126 -7.08 -0.35 -0.46
CA THR A 126 -7.88 -0.77 -1.61
C THR A 126 -7.28 -0.19 -2.88
N ASN A 127 -7.08 -1.03 -3.90
CA ASN A 127 -6.64 -0.56 -5.22
C ASN A 127 -7.63 0.47 -5.78
N ILE A 128 -7.10 1.59 -6.26
CA ILE A 128 -7.86 2.61 -6.98
C ILE A 128 -7.77 2.26 -8.46
N PRO A 129 -8.89 2.07 -9.19
CA PRO A 129 -8.84 1.86 -10.63
C PRO A 129 -8.29 3.10 -11.35
N HIS A 130 -7.48 2.90 -12.41
CA HIS A 130 -6.97 4.02 -13.23
C HIS A 130 -8.09 4.85 -13.88
N LEU A 131 -9.26 4.24 -14.12
CA LEU A 131 -10.45 4.92 -14.64
C LEU A 131 -11.10 5.90 -13.63
N ALA A 132 -10.65 5.92 -12.37
CA ALA A 132 -11.11 6.86 -11.36
C ALA A 132 -10.40 8.23 -11.43
N LEU A 133 -9.62 8.46 -12.48
CA LEU A 133 -8.93 9.72 -12.75
C LEU A 133 -9.81 10.63 -13.63
N GLU A 134 -9.99 11.87 -13.19
CA GLU A 134 -10.59 12.96 -13.96
C GLU A 134 -9.64 14.17 -13.94
N GLY A 135 -9.02 14.48 -15.08
CA GLY A 135 -7.96 15.47 -15.15
C GLY A 135 -6.75 15.08 -14.28
N THR A 136 -6.45 15.85 -13.24
CA THR A 136 -5.40 15.56 -12.25
C THR A 136 -5.96 14.98 -10.95
N ARG A 137 -7.27 14.73 -10.88
CA ARG A 137 -7.97 14.27 -9.68
C ARG A 137 -8.24 12.76 -9.73
N LEU A 138 -7.63 12.02 -8.83
CA LEU A 138 -7.87 10.58 -8.63
C LEU A 138 -8.81 10.37 -7.43
N THR A 139 -9.98 9.78 -7.65
CA THR A 139 -10.96 9.57 -6.59
C THR A 139 -11.14 8.08 -6.27
N CYS A 140 -10.89 7.69 -5.02
CA CYS A 140 -11.10 6.33 -4.57
C CYS A 140 -12.60 5.99 -4.56
N PRO A 141 -13.07 4.98 -5.31
CA PRO A 141 -14.50 4.69 -5.43
C PRO A 141 -15.13 4.15 -4.14
N LYS A 142 -14.32 3.64 -3.21
CA LYS A 142 -14.82 3.00 -1.99
C LYS A 142 -15.30 3.99 -0.91
N HIS A 143 -14.54 5.08 -0.69
CA HIS A 143 -14.85 6.07 0.36
C HIS A 143 -14.63 7.51 -0.11
N HIS A 144 -14.50 7.74 -1.40
CA HIS A 144 -14.42 9.06 -2.05
C HIS A 144 -13.25 9.95 -1.58
N TRP A 145 -12.17 9.34 -1.05
CA TRP A 145 -10.93 10.10 -0.86
C TRP A 145 -10.42 10.53 -2.22
N ALA A 146 -10.16 11.81 -2.38
CA ALA A 146 -9.67 12.36 -3.63
C ALA A 146 -8.25 12.91 -3.46
N PHE A 147 -7.45 12.68 -4.49
CA PHE A 147 -6.02 13.03 -4.51
C PHE A 147 -5.70 13.84 -5.76
N ASP A 148 -4.82 14.81 -5.63
CA ASP A 148 -4.19 15.46 -6.77
C ASP A 148 -2.94 14.67 -7.17
N VAL A 149 -2.93 14.13 -8.38
CA VAL A 149 -1.82 13.28 -8.85
C VAL A 149 -0.55 14.06 -9.14
N THR A 150 -0.63 15.38 -9.28
CA THR A 150 0.56 16.22 -9.49
C THR A 150 1.39 16.39 -8.22
N SER A 151 0.75 16.29 -7.06
CA SER A 151 1.37 16.43 -5.74
C SER A 151 1.30 15.17 -4.88
N GLY A 152 0.36 14.27 -5.17
CA GLY A 152 0.00 13.12 -4.33
C GLY A 152 -0.85 13.48 -3.12
N GLU A 153 -1.13 14.75 -2.87
CA GLU A 153 -1.86 15.20 -1.69
C GLU A 153 -3.35 14.79 -1.73
N CYS A 154 -3.90 14.48 -0.56
CA CYS A 154 -5.32 14.25 -0.41
C CYS A 154 -6.05 15.59 -0.37
N VAL A 155 -6.88 15.86 -1.37
CA VAL A 155 -7.58 17.14 -1.54
C VAL A 155 -9.01 17.11 -1.02
N GLU A 156 -9.56 15.94 -0.75
CA GLU A 156 -10.93 15.81 -0.25
C GLU A 156 -11.14 14.54 0.57
N VAL A 157 -12.00 14.64 1.60
CA VAL A 157 -12.45 13.61 2.54
C VAL A 157 -11.36 13.12 3.50
N GLY A 158 -10.17 12.77 3.00
CA GLY A 158 -9.08 12.22 3.79
C GLY A 158 -8.05 13.25 4.23
N ASN A 159 -6.99 12.76 4.86
CA ASN A 159 -5.91 13.61 5.40
C ASN A 159 -4.51 12.99 5.22
N ARG A 160 -4.38 12.00 4.34
CA ARG A 160 -3.10 11.32 4.06
C ARG A 160 -2.87 11.33 2.56
N PRO A 161 -1.63 11.67 2.10
CA PRO A 161 -1.28 11.62 0.69
C PRO A 161 -1.24 10.19 0.17
N LEU A 162 -1.19 10.03 -1.15
CA LEU A 162 -0.78 8.79 -1.80
C LEU A 162 0.62 8.40 -1.33
N ARG A 163 0.90 7.10 -1.25
CA ARG A 163 2.26 6.63 -1.00
C ARG A 163 3.07 6.81 -2.28
N GLU A 164 4.05 7.70 -2.24
CA GLU A 164 5.00 7.89 -3.34
C GLU A 164 6.23 7.01 -3.14
N PHE A 165 6.76 6.44 -4.23
CA PHE A 165 8.00 5.69 -4.24
C PHE A 165 9.14 6.56 -4.71
N GLU A 166 10.31 6.38 -4.12
CA GLU A 166 11.55 6.91 -4.67
C GLU A 166 11.73 6.38 -6.09
N HIS A 167 12.08 7.24 -7.03
CA HIS A 167 12.22 6.89 -8.42
C HIS A 167 13.41 7.59 -9.09
N LYS A 168 13.90 7.00 -10.16
CA LYS A 168 14.95 7.54 -11.03
C LYS A 168 14.73 7.09 -12.46
N VAL A 169 15.39 7.78 -13.39
CA VAL A 169 15.46 7.34 -14.78
C VAL A 169 16.87 6.82 -15.06
N GLU A 170 16.96 5.62 -15.59
CA GLU A 170 18.21 4.99 -15.95
C GLU A 170 18.05 4.28 -17.31
N ASN A 171 18.94 4.60 -18.27
CA ASN A 171 18.89 4.04 -19.63
C ASN A 171 17.51 4.12 -20.29
N ASN A 172 16.88 5.29 -20.25
CA ASN A 172 15.52 5.53 -20.77
C ASN A 172 14.41 4.70 -20.11
N THR A 173 14.68 4.11 -18.93
CA THR A 173 13.73 3.32 -18.16
C THR A 173 13.45 4.00 -16.83
N LEU A 174 12.18 4.18 -16.49
CA LEU A 174 11.76 4.60 -15.16
C LEU A 174 11.96 3.43 -14.20
N MET A 175 12.69 3.70 -13.12
CA MET A 175 12.94 2.77 -12.01
C MET A 175 12.27 3.31 -10.77
N ALA A 176 11.70 2.45 -9.94
CA ALA A 176 11.18 2.79 -8.61
C ALA A 176 11.76 1.87 -7.54
N PHE A 177 11.84 2.37 -6.31
CA PHE A 177 12.50 1.69 -5.20
C PHE A 177 11.47 1.23 -4.15
N TRP A 178 11.43 -0.04 -3.87
CA TRP A 178 10.67 -0.64 -2.77
C TRP A 178 11.28 -1.93 -2.28
#